data_aeac36c224f12748220e3aa2a6b15b89
#
_entry.id   aeac36c224f12748220e3aa2a6b15b89
#
_cell.length_a   1.000
_cell.length_b   1.000
_cell.length_c   1.000
_cell.angle_alpha   90.00
_cell.angle_beta   90.00
_cell.angle_gamma   90.00
#
_symmetry.space_group_name_H-M   'P 1'
#
loop_
_entity.id
_entity.type
_entity.pdbx_description
1 polymer ?
#
loop_
_entity_poly.entity_id
_entity_poly.type
_entity_poly.pdbx_seq_one_letter_code
_entity_poly.pdbx_strand_id
1 'polypeptide(L)'
;DREKKYAFDVGSSKDFDLREIVSLMNKELKDEKGKQVIKDSRLGTIRKHFAPYREIYNKNKSNEGFANWYYENALLGYTHGKKLKEVHSDYSHLNTIEESLDKSEGQGVNFIGTVQDTILTKSKKGTPYFKAVIKDETGLCSVMLFTNKQRDNIQLCRDANGGELPSKTSIVIVKGVRKDGDAIFADLIKVQDQKIYMKLSEIKKLDSITPKQIK
;
A
#
# COMPACT_ATOMS: atom_id res chain seq x y z
N ASP A 1 15.60 -6.11 -24.03
CA ASP A 1 16.44 -6.91 -23.16
C ASP A 1 17.47 -6.08 -22.38
N ARG A 2 18.08 -5.05 -22.98
CA ARG A 2 19.00 -4.11 -22.30
C ARG A 2 18.24 -3.29 -21.23
N GLU A 3 17.09 -2.74 -21.55
CA GLU A 3 16.26 -1.96 -20.61
C GLU A 3 15.81 -2.78 -19.38
N LYS A 4 15.47 -4.05 -19.57
CA LYS A 4 15.11 -4.95 -18.47
C LYS A 4 16.28 -5.24 -17.52
N LYS A 5 17.48 -5.42 -18.07
CA LYS A 5 18.68 -5.65 -17.27
C LYS A 5 18.99 -4.42 -16.40
N TYR A 6 18.89 -3.22 -16.99
CA TYR A 6 19.17 -1.98 -16.27
C TYR A 6 18.14 -1.62 -15.24
N ALA A 7 16.86 -1.88 -15.49
CA ALA A 7 15.82 -1.70 -14.49
C ALA A 7 16.06 -2.56 -13.25
N PHE A 8 16.62 -3.76 -13.43
CA PHE A 8 16.96 -4.65 -12.32
C PHE A 8 18.15 -4.12 -11.51
N ASP A 9 19.21 -3.66 -12.17
CA ASP A 9 20.42 -3.13 -11.52
C ASP A 9 20.15 -1.79 -10.81
N VAL A 10 19.25 -0.96 -11.34
CA VAL A 10 18.79 0.28 -10.70
C VAL A 10 18.03 -0.01 -9.41
N GLY A 11 17.26 -1.10 -9.34
CA GLY A 11 16.56 -1.53 -8.13
C GLY A 11 17.48 -1.98 -7.00
N SER A 12 18.77 -2.29 -7.28
CA SER A 12 19.75 -2.67 -6.27
C SER A 12 20.48 -1.48 -5.62
N SER A 13 20.35 -0.26 -6.19
CA SER A 13 20.96 0.95 -5.64
C SER A 13 20.25 1.39 -4.36
N LYS A 14 20.94 1.32 -3.22
CA LYS A 14 20.39 1.61 -1.88
C LYS A 14 19.84 3.03 -1.73
N ASP A 15 20.35 4.00 -2.49
CA ASP A 15 20.01 5.42 -2.32
C ASP A 15 19.46 6.07 -3.58
N PHE A 16 19.10 5.29 -4.59
CA PHE A 16 18.69 5.83 -5.89
C PHE A 16 19.69 6.92 -6.38
N ASP A 17 20.97 6.66 -6.20
CA ASP A 17 22.02 7.60 -6.62
C ASP A 17 22.23 7.51 -8.13
N LEU A 18 21.87 8.57 -8.83
CA LEU A 18 22.01 8.64 -10.27
C LEU A 18 23.46 8.45 -10.74
N ARG A 19 24.45 8.82 -9.92
CA ARG A 19 25.87 8.61 -10.24
C ARG A 19 26.21 7.13 -10.23
N GLU A 20 25.72 6.39 -9.23
CA GLU A 20 25.93 4.97 -9.12
C GLU A 20 25.26 4.23 -10.26
N ILE A 21 24.00 4.57 -10.56
CA ILE A 21 23.25 4.00 -11.68
C ILE A 21 23.98 4.23 -13.00
N VAL A 22 24.42 5.47 -13.26
CA VAL A 22 25.13 5.80 -14.50
C VAL A 22 26.51 5.15 -14.53
N SER A 23 27.21 5.03 -13.40
CA SER A 23 28.47 4.30 -13.29
C SER A 23 28.29 2.82 -13.62
N LEU A 24 27.26 2.17 -13.09
CA LEU A 24 26.91 0.79 -13.42
C LEU A 24 26.57 0.64 -14.91
N MET A 25 25.75 1.53 -15.45
CA MET A 25 25.39 1.53 -16.87
C MET A 25 26.63 1.69 -17.76
N ASN A 26 27.54 2.61 -17.44
CA ASN A 26 28.77 2.82 -18.21
C ASN A 26 29.81 1.70 -18.05
N LYS A 27 29.76 0.96 -16.93
CA LYS A 27 30.60 -0.23 -16.72
C LYS A 27 30.14 -1.40 -17.59
N GLU A 28 28.84 -1.56 -17.71
CA GLU A 28 28.22 -2.69 -18.41
C GLU A 28 28.01 -2.43 -19.92
N LEU A 29 27.75 -1.16 -20.29
CA LEU A 29 27.51 -0.74 -21.67
C LEU A 29 28.69 0.09 -22.16
N LYS A 30 29.43 -0.51 -23.07
CA LYS A 30 30.37 0.20 -23.90
C LYS A 30 29.87 0.15 -25.34
N ASP A 31 30.10 1.23 -26.10
CA ASP A 31 29.88 1.19 -27.53
C ASP A 31 30.87 0.21 -28.19
N GLU A 32 30.73 -0.01 -29.50
CA GLU A 32 31.62 -0.89 -30.27
C GLU A 32 33.10 -0.47 -30.21
N LYS A 33 33.36 0.78 -29.81
CA LYS A 33 34.73 1.34 -29.67
C LYS A 33 35.19 1.38 -28.20
N GLY A 34 34.44 0.75 -27.26
CA GLY A 34 34.77 0.72 -25.85
C GLY A 34 34.56 2.03 -25.11
N LYS A 35 33.87 3.02 -25.71
CA LYS A 35 33.55 4.31 -25.08
C LYS A 35 32.27 4.26 -24.27
N GLN A 36 32.19 5.17 -23.28
CA GLN A 36 31.01 5.35 -22.47
C GLN A 36 29.77 5.68 -23.32
N VAL A 37 28.68 4.94 -23.09
CA VAL A 37 27.41 5.17 -23.79
C VAL A 37 26.73 6.45 -23.32
N ILE A 38 26.88 6.79 -22.02
CA ILE A 38 26.35 8.03 -21.44
C ILE A 38 27.52 9.00 -21.22
N LYS A 39 27.59 10.04 -22.03
CA LYS A 39 28.59 11.10 -21.89
C LYS A 39 28.35 11.93 -20.63
N ASP A 40 29.42 12.37 -19.96
CA ASP A 40 29.34 13.19 -18.75
C ASP A 40 28.54 14.49 -18.94
N SER A 41 28.60 15.08 -20.16
CA SER A 41 27.80 16.27 -20.50
C SER A 41 26.29 16.01 -20.42
N ARG A 42 25.84 14.77 -20.65
CA ARG A 42 24.43 14.39 -20.55
C ARG A 42 23.98 14.14 -19.12
N LEU A 43 24.90 13.87 -18.19
CA LEU A 43 24.62 13.69 -16.77
C LEU A 43 23.93 14.91 -16.15
N GLY A 44 24.35 16.12 -16.53
CA GLY A 44 23.73 17.36 -16.06
C GLY A 44 22.25 17.48 -16.47
N THR A 45 21.94 17.09 -17.71
CA THR A 45 20.58 17.08 -18.23
C THR A 45 19.73 16.03 -17.53
N ILE A 46 20.25 14.81 -17.39
CA ILE A 46 19.59 13.71 -16.70
C ILE A 46 19.30 14.10 -15.24
N ARG A 47 20.26 14.71 -14.52
CA ARG A 47 20.07 15.20 -13.15
C ARG A 47 18.93 16.21 -13.02
N LYS A 48 18.84 17.18 -13.95
CA LYS A 48 17.74 18.16 -13.95
C LYS A 48 16.38 17.49 -14.10
N HIS A 49 16.29 16.49 -14.97
CA HIS A 49 15.03 15.75 -15.17
C HIS A 49 14.68 14.84 -13.99
N PHE A 50 15.67 14.25 -13.34
CA PHE A 50 15.45 13.34 -12.20
C PHE A 50 15.33 14.04 -10.84
N ALA A 51 15.78 15.29 -10.71
CA ALA A 51 15.74 16.00 -9.44
C ALA A 51 14.33 16.03 -8.77
N PRO A 52 13.23 16.31 -9.51
CA PRO A 52 11.88 16.28 -8.95
C PRO A 52 11.48 14.88 -8.44
N TYR A 53 11.83 13.83 -9.17
CA TYR A 53 11.52 12.45 -8.80
C TYR A 53 12.32 12.01 -7.56
N ARG A 54 13.58 12.40 -7.46
CA ARG A 54 14.43 12.14 -6.29
C ARG A 54 13.87 12.80 -5.04
N GLU A 55 13.37 14.01 -5.14
CA GLU A 55 12.74 14.72 -4.03
C GLU A 55 11.48 13.98 -3.55
N ILE A 56 10.62 13.55 -4.48
CA ILE A 56 9.41 12.77 -4.17
C ILE A 56 9.79 11.42 -3.55
N TYR A 57 10.79 10.73 -4.11
CA TYR A 57 11.28 9.48 -3.57
C TYR A 57 11.78 9.66 -2.14
N ASN A 58 12.65 10.63 -1.89
CA ASN A 58 13.20 10.88 -0.56
C ASN A 58 12.10 11.21 0.47
N LYS A 59 11.08 11.98 0.07
CA LYS A 59 9.92 12.28 0.93
C LYS A 59 9.07 11.05 1.26
N ASN A 60 9.12 10.01 0.42
CA ASN A 60 8.28 8.82 0.54
C ASN A 60 9.06 7.52 0.81
N LYS A 61 10.38 7.61 1.02
CA LYS A 61 11.27 6.45 1.25
C LYS A 61 10.78 5.56 2.41
N SER A 62 10.21 6.15 3.46
CA SER A 62 9.63 5.41 4.59
C SER A 62 8.42 4.56 4.21
N ASN A 63 7.78 4.83 3.07
CA ASN A 63 6.60 4.15 2.58
C ASN A 63 6.91 3.14 1.46
N GLU A 64 8.20 2.95 1.12
CA GLU A 64 8.63 2.08 0.02
C GLU A 64 8.13 0.64 0.20
N GLY A 65 8.25 0.09 1.40
CA GLY A 65 7.76 -1.26 1.70
C GLY A 65 6.26 -1.42 1.43
N PHE A 66 5.47 -0.42 1.81
CA PHE A 66 4.03 -0.44 1.54
C PHE A 66 3.74 -0.26 0.04
N ALA A 67 4.44 0.63 -0.64
CA ALA A 67 4.27 0.84 -2.07
C ALA A 67 4.57 -0.44 -2.85
N ASN A 68 5.65 -1.14 -2.54
CA ASN A 68 6.00 -2.42 -3.14
C ASN A 68 4.91 -3.47 -2.90
N TRP A 69 4.47 -3.65 -1.65
CA TRP A 69 3.39 -4.55 -1.30
C TRP A 69 2.10 -4.23 -2.08
N TYR A 70 1.72 -2.94 -2.12
CA TYR A 70 0.50 -2.49 -2.80
C TYR A 70 0.55 -2.78 -4.31
N TYR A 71 1.66 -2.45 -4.97
CA TYR A 71 1.79 -2.67 -6.42
C TYR A 71 1.94 -4.15 -6.78
N GLU A 72 2.68 -4.93 -6.01
CA GLU A 72 2.73 -6.39 -6.20
C GLU A 72 1.31 -6.98 -6.12
N ASN A 73 0.57 -6.65 -5.08
CA ASN A 73 -0.80 -7.15 -4.90
C ASN A 73 -1.76 -6.66 -5.99
N ALA A 74 -1.63 -5.40 -6.44
CA ALA A 74 -2.48 -4.84 -7.47
C ALA A 74 -2.20 -5.40 -8.87
N LEU A 75 -0.94 -5.70 -9.18
CA LEU A 75 -0.52 -6.17 -10.51
C LEU A 75 -0.54 -7.70 -10.64
N LEU A 76 -0.14 -8.40 -9.59
CA LEU A 76 0.03 -9.86 -9.61
C LEU A 76 -1.14 -10.60 -8.94
N GLY A 77 -1.94 -9.91 -8.15
CA GLY A 77 -3.00 -10.52 -7.31
C GLY A 77 -2.48 -11.16 -6.01
N TYR A 78 -1.17 -11.23 -5.83
CA TYR A 78 -0.49 -11.78 -4.66
C TYR A 78 0.81 -11.00 -4.39
N THR A 79 1.47 -11.25 -3.26
CA THR A 79 2.77 -10.66 -2.93
C THR A 79 3.81 -11.76 -2.75
N HIS A 80 4.99 -11.55 -3.33
CA HIS A 80 6.17 -12.38 -3.11
C HIS A 80 6.99 -11.89 -1.92
N GLY A 81 6.80 -10.64 -1.56
CA GLY A 81 7.57 -9.95 -0.55
C GLY A 81 6.99 -10.12 0.87
N LYS A 82 7.07 -9.05 1.63
CA LYS A 82 6.59 -9.01 3.01
C LYS A 82 5.07 -8.99 3.07
N LYS A 83 4.51 -9.60 4.10
CA LYS A 83 3.09 -9.46 4.45
C LYS A 83 2.79 -8.02 4.89
N LEU A 84 1.55 -7.56 4.72
CA LEU A 84 1.16 -6.20 5.10
C LEU A 84 1.50 -5.87 6.56
N LYS A 85 1.28 -6.82 7.47
CA LYS A 85 1.66 -6.69 8.89
C LYS A 85 3.16 -6.54 9.14
N GLU A 86 4.00 -7.05 8.26
CA GLU A 86 5.46 -6.97 8.35
C GLU A 86 6.00 -5.67 7.73
N VAL A 87 5.29 -5.13 6.75
CA VAL A 87 5.58 -3.81 6.17
C VAL A 87 5.44 -2.72 7.22
N HIS A 88 4.48 -2.88 8.13
CA HIS A 88 4.26 -2.02 9.27
C HIS A 88 4.75 -2.71 10.54
N SER A 89 6.03 -2.56 10.87
CA SER A 89 6.73 -3.28 11.96
C SER A 89 6.00 -3.27 13.31
N ASP A 90 5.28 -2.18 13.62
CA ASP A 90 4.50 -2.03 14.85
C ASP A 90 3.31 -3.01 14.93
N TYR A 91 2.93 -3.59 13.80
CA TYR A 91 1.77 -4.48 13.66
C TYR A 91 2.13 -5.92 13.28
N SER A 92 3.40 -6.28 13.35
CA SER A 92 3.89 -7.63 13.06
C SER A 92 3.23 -8.72 13.92
N HIS A 93 2.75 -8.34 15.13
CA HIS A 93 2.04 -9.21 16.07
C HIS A 93 0.57 -9.46 15.71
N LEU A 94 0.01 -8.74 14.72
CA LEU A 94 -1.37 -8.92 14.28
C LEU A 94 -1.52 -10.20 13.44
N ASN A 95 -2.75 -10.71 13.40
CA ASN A 95 -3.11 -11.82 12.51
C ASN A 95 -3.15 -11.36 11.04
N THR A 96 -3.07 -12.29 10.11
CA THR A 96 -3.55 -12.10 8.74
C THR A 96 -5.07 -12.33 8.69
N ILE A 97 -5.69 -12.01 7.54
CA ILE A 97 -7.12 -12.31 7.34
C ILE A 97 -7.35 -13.82 7.40
N GLU A 98 -6.51 -14.63 6.74
CA GLU A 98 -6.59 -16.09 6.80
C GLU A 98 -6.49 -16.60 8.24
N GLU A 99 -5.44 -16.22 8.99
CA GLU A 99 -5.28 -16.56 10.41
C GLU A 99 -6.47 -16.13 11.27
N SER A 100 -7.16 -15.06 10.88
CA SER A 100 -8.36 -14.56 11.58
C SER A 100 -9.61 -15.35 11.24
N LEU A 101 -9.73 -15.81 9.99
CA LEU A 101 -10.85 -16.62 9.52
C LEU A 101 -10.74 -18.09 9.97
N ASP A 102 -9.56 -18.59 10.23
CA ASP A 102 -9.32 -19.94 10.77
C ASP A 102 -9.69 -20.08 12.25
N LYS A 103 -9.88 -18.95 12.96
CA LYS A 103 -10.32 -19.00 14.35
C LYS A 103 -11.76 -19.49 14.45
N SER A 104 -12.09 -20.12 15.58
CA SER A 104 -13.45 -20.56 15.87
C SER A 104 -14.41 -19.36 15.99
N GLU A 105 -15.67 -19.58 15.68
CA GLU A 105 -16.71 -18.56 15.89
C GLU A 105 -16.74 -18.08 17.33
N GLY A 106 -16.88 -16.78 17.54
CA GLY A 106 -16.85 -16.14 18.84
C GLY A 106 -15.45 -15.74 19.33
N GLN A 107 -14.38 -16.19 18.70
CA GLN A 107 -13.02 -15.81 19.07
C GLN A 107 -12.66 -14.40 18.62
N GLY A 108 -11.84 -13.72 19.43
CA GLY A 108 -11.33 -12.40 19.14
C GLY A 108 -10.31 -12.41 18.01
N VAL A 109 -10.42 -11.45 17.10
CA VAL A 109 -9.53 -11.24 15.97
C VAL A 109 -8.96 -9.82 15.98
N ASN A 110 -7.74 -9.68 15.51
CA ASN A 110 -7.08 -8.39 15.36
C ASN A 110 -6.10 -8.49 14.18
N PHE A 111 -6.38 -7.75 13.10
CA PHE A 111 -5.59 -7.82 11.87
C PHE A 111 -5.51 -6.46 11.17
N ILE A 112 -4.57 -6.35 10.24
CA ILE A 112 -4.39 -5.19 9.36
C ILE A 112 -4.76 -5.58 7.93
N GLY A 113 -5.43 -4.66 7.20
CA GLY A 113 -5.79 -4.86 5.81
C GLY A 113 -6.12 -3.57 5.09
N THR A 114 -6.41 -3.67 3.80
CA THR A 114 -6.82 -2.55 2.94
C THR A 114 -8.31 -2.62 2.64
N VAL A 115 -9.00 -1.50 2.75
CA VAL A 115 -10.43 -1.41 2.45
C VAL A 115 -10.65 -1.44 0.93
N GLN A 116 -11.37 -2.44 0.45
CA GLN A 116 -11.72 -2.58 -0.96
C GLN A 116 -13.04 -1.88 -1.30
N ASP A 117 -14.01 -2.00 -0.41
CA ASP A 117 -15.32 -1.40 -0.59
C ASP A 117 -15.98 -1.14 0.76
N THR A 118 -16.91 -0.18 0.78
CA THR A 118 -17.64 0.18 2.01
C THR A 118 -19.09 0.53 1.71
N ILE A 119 -19.99 0.20 2.63
CA ILE A 119 -21.37 0.60 2.57
C ILE A 119 -21.90 0.91 3.99
N LEU A 120 -22.60 2.04 4.12
CA LEU A 120 -23.39 2.35 5.29
C LEU A 120 -24.86 2.15 4.94
N THR A 121 -25.53 1.23 5.60
CA THR A 121 -26.91 0.84 5.29
C THR A 121 -27.68 0.45 6.55
N LYS A 122 -28.90 -0.02 6.39
CA LYS A 122 -29.77 -0.45 7.50
C LYS A 122 -30.10 -1.93 7.39
N SER A 123 -30.14 -2.59 8.52
CA SER A 123 -30.62 -3.98 8.62
C SER A 123 -32.14 -4.06 8.34
N LYS A 124 -32.66 -5.27 8.17
CA LYS A 124 -34.13 -5.51 8.04
C LYS A 124 -34.95 -4.92 9.18
N LYS A 125 -34.36 -4.72 10.36
CA LYS A 125 -34.98 -4.11 11.54
C LYS A 125 -34.79 -2.59 11.61
N GLY A 126 -34.28 -1.96 10.55
CA GLY A 126 -34.02 -0.52 10.48
C GLY A 126 -32.77 -0.03 11.21
N THR A 127 -32.02 -0.92 11.87
CA THR A 127 -30.79 -0.55 12.59
C THR A 127 -29.66 -0.27 11.61
N PRO A 128 -28.97 0.88 11.71
CA PRO A 128 -27.85 1.18 10.85
C PRO A 128 -26.67 0.26 11.14
N TYR A 129 -25.94 -0.12 10.10
CA TYR A 129 -24.65 -0.79 10.20
C TYR A 129 -23.71 -0.36 9.09
N PHE A 130 -22.44 -0.38 9.39
CA PHE A 130 -21.37 -0.14 8.42
C PHE A 130 -20.74 -1.48 8.06
N LYS A 131 -20.60 -1.74 6.76
CA LYS A 131 -19.91 -2.92 6.24
C LYS A 131 -18.70 -2.45 5.41
N ALA A 132 -17.56 -3.05 5.64
CA ALA A 132 -16.35 -2.90 4.82
C ALA A 132 -15.91 -4.27 4.31
N VAL A 133 -15.48 -4.33 3.07
CA VAL A 133 -14.74 -5.46 2.51
C VAL A 133 -13.27 -5.14 2.65
N ILE A 134 -12.53 -5.97 3.36
CA ILE A 134 -11.13 -5.75 3.67
C ILE A 134 -10.30 -6.88 3.09
N LYS A 135 -9.16 -6.53 2.50
CA LYS A 135 -8.22 -7.43 1.84
C LYS A 135 -6.82 -7.28 2.43
N ASP A 136 -6.12 -8.40 2.59
CA ASP A 136 -4.67 -8.47 2.66
C ASP A 136 -4.13 -9.42 1.57
N GLU A 137 -2.88 -9.85 1.65
CA GLU A 137 -2.27 -10.81 0.72
C GLU A 137 -2.80 -12.24 0.88
N THR A 138 -3.48 -12.55 2.01
CA THR A 138 -3.95 -13.89 2.32
C THR A 138 -5.43 -14.09 1.96
N GLY A 139 -6.20 -13.01 1.83
CA GLY A 139 -7.60 -13.14 1.49
C GLY A 139 -8.44 -11.87 1.64
N LEU A 140 -9.74 -12.09 1.64
CA LEU A 140 -10.79 -11.10 1.78
C LEU A 140 -11.70 -11.48 2.94
N CYS A 141 -12.18 -10.48 3.69
CA CYS A 141 -13.24 -10.69 4.68
C CYS A 141 -14.25 -9.53 4.67
N SER A 142 -15.47 -9.82 5.14
CA SER A 142 -16.50 -8.83 5.40
C SER A 142 -16.46 -8.40 6.86
N VAL A 143 -16.21 -7.13 7.10
CA VAL A 143 -16.16 -6.54 8.44
C VAL A 143 -17.39 -5.68 8.67
N MET A 144 -18.10 -5.86 9.77
CA MET A 144 -19.34 -5.16 10.08
C MET A 144 -19.26 -4.48 11.44
N LEU A 145 -19.64 -3.20 11.47
CA LEU A 145 -19.86 -2.43 12.69
C LEU A 145 -21.36 -2.27 12.89
N PHE A 146 -21.86 -2.68 14.02
CA PHE A 146 -23.27 -2.55 14.39
C PHE A 146 -23.45 -1.53 15.51
N THR A 147 -24.57 -0.83 15.45
CA THR A 147 -25.10 -0.05 16.56
C THR A 147 -26.09 -0.89 17.33
N ASN A 148 -25.93 -0.95 18.62
CA ASN A 148 -26.93 -1.55 19.53
C ASN A 148 -27.32 -0.58 20.66
N LYS A 149 -28.28 -0.96 21.51
CA LYS A 149 -28.79 -0.10 22.59
C LYS A 149 -27.71 0.31 23.62
N GLN A 150 -26.62 -0.47 23.72
CA GLN A 150 -25.58 -0.27 24.73
C GLN A 150 -24.35 0.41 24.16
N ARG A 151 -24.10 0.26 22.84
CA ARG A 151 -22.87 0.72 22.21
C ARG A 151 -23.10 1.06 20.76
N ASP A 152 -22.67 2.24 20.37
CA ASP A 152 -22.61 2.68 18.97
C ASP A 152 -21.19 2.50 18.42
N ASN A 153 -20.91 1.33 17.87
CA ASN A 153 -19.60 1.04 17.30
C ASN A 153 -19.32 1.88 16.04
N ILE A 154 -20.36 2.37 15.36
CA ILE A 154 -20.18 3.26 14.20
C ILE A 154 -19.66 4.62 14.67
N GLN A 155 -20.27 5.19 15.73
CA GLN A 155 -19.81 6.45 16.29
C GLN A 155 -18.41 6.33 16.91
N LEU A 156 -18.16 5.26 17.65
CA LEU A 156 -16.82 4.97 18.20
C LEU A 156 -15.75 4.87 17.10
N CYS A 157 -16.11 4.25 15.96
CA CYS A 157 -15.21 4.18 14.82
C CYS A 157 -14.93 5.56 14.22
N ARG A 158 -15.96 6.42 14.09
CA ARG A 158 -15.76 7.81 13.64
C ARG A 158 -14.85 8.60 14.57
N ASP A 159 -15.12 8.53 15.87
CA ASP A 159 -14.35 9.25 16.88
C ASP A 159 -12.87 8.84 16.84
N ALA A 160 -12.59 7.55 16.65
CA ALA A 160 -11.23 7.02 16.52
C ALA A 160 -10.52 7.44 15.21
N ASN A 161 -11.28 7.89 14.20
CA ASN A 161 -10.78 8.22 12.86
C ASN A 161 -11.00 9.70 12.48
N GLY A 162 -11.09 10.59 13.47
CA GLY A 162 -11.23 12.03 13.23
C GLY A 162 -12.59 12.46 12.68
N GLY A 163 -13.65 11.73 13.00
CA GLY A 163 -15.04 12.03 12.61
C GLY A 163 -15.51 11.27 11.36
N GLU A 164 -14.64 10.53 10.69
CA GLU A 164 -14.96 9.85 9.44
C GLU A 164 -14.96 8.33 9.58
N LEU A 165 -15.72 7.64 8.73
CA LEU A 165 -15.64 6.19 8.58
C LEU A 165 -14.53 5.84 7.59
N PRO A 166 -13.90 4.65 7.72
CA PRO A 166 -12.92 4.18 6.75
C PRO A 166 -13.48 4.22 5.33
N SER A 167 -12.70 4.73 4.39
CA SER A 167 -13.04 4.80 2.99
C SER A 167 -12.28 3.77 2.16
N LYS A 168 -12.73 3.56 0.93
CA LYS A 168 -12.04 2.71 -0.04
C LYS A 168 -10.56 3.11 -0.14
N THR A 169 -9.69 2.10 -0.17
CA THR A 169 -8.23 2.21 -0.20
C THR A 169 -7.55 2.57 1.12
N SER A 170 -8.28 2.83 2.21
CA SER A 170 -7.65 3.03 3.54
C SER A 170 -6.95 1.77 4.03
N ILE A 171 -5.81 1.93 4.70
CA ILE A 171 -5.21 0.89 5.52
C ILE A 171 -5.87 0.94 6.89
N VAL A 172 -6.37 -0.19 7.35
CA VAL A 172 -7.11 -0.26 8.61
C VAL A 172 -6.63 -1.38 9.49
N ILE A 173 -6.67 -1.13 10.80
CA ILE A 173 -6.56 -2.17 11.82
C ILE A 173 -7.97 -2.47 12.29
N VAL A 174 -8.33 -3.75 12.26
CA VAL A 174 -9.62 -4.25 12.70
C VAL A 174 -9.46 -5.02 13.99
N LYS A 175 -10.27 -4.68 14.98
CA LYS A 175 -10.47 -5.47 16.20
C LYS A 175 -11.92 -5.89 16.29
N GLY A 176 -12.15 -7.17 16.52
CA GLY A 176 -13.52 -7.69 16.57
C GLY A 176 -13.58 -9.17 16.92
N VAL A 177 -14.67 -9.79 16.54
CA VAL A 177 -14.98 -11.19 16.81
C VAL A 177 -15.33 -11.91 15.52
N ARG A 178 -14.77 -13.10 15.34
CA ARG A 178 -15.07 -14.01 14.22
C ARG A 178 -16.54 -14.43 14.27
N LYS A 179 -17.21 -14.37 13.12
CA LYS A 179 -18.59 -14.85 12.92
C LYS A 179 -18.65 -15.87 11.80
N ASP A 180 -19.80 -16.46 11.59
CA ASP A 180 -20.02 -17.47 10.55
C ASP A 180 -19.70 -16.95 9.15
N GLY A 181 -19.27 -17.83 8.27
CA GLY A 181 -18.75 -17.48 6.93
C GLY A 181 -17.48 -16.62 7.01
N ASP A 182 -17.28 -15.69 6.10
CA ASP A 182 -16.15 -14.74 6.06
C ASP A 182 -16.45 -13.44 6.79
N ALA A 183 -17.30 -13.48 7.84
CA ALA A 183 -17.77 -12.32 8.55
C ALA A 183 -17.03 -12.09 9.86
N ILE A 184 -16.68 -10.83 10.09
CA ILE A 184 -16.11 -10.34 11.35
C ILE A 184 -16.99 -9.20 11.87
N PHE A 185 -17.46 -9.34 13.10
CA PHE A 185 -18.17 -8.27 13.79
C PHE A 185 -17.14 -7.43 14.54
N ALA A 186 -16.88 -6.24 14.02
CA ALA A 186 -15.88 -5.37 14.57
C ALA A 186 -16.41 -4.55 15.75
N ASP A 187 -15.56 -4.43 16.76
CA ASP A 187 -15.69 -3.45 17.83
C ASP A 187 -15.12 -2.10 17.41
N LEU A 188 -14.06 -2.14 16.61
CA LEU A 188 -13.34 -0.97 16.13
C LEU A 188 -12.66 -1.25 14.80
N ILE A 189 -12.73 -0.27 13.88
CA ILE A 189 -11.90 -0.18 12.69
C ILE A 189 -11.13 1.13 12.76
N LYS A 190 -9.81 1.05 12.91
CA LYS A 190 -8.93 2.22 13.01
C LYS A 190 -8.16 2.41 11.71
N VAL A 191 -8.29 3.58 11.10
CA VAL A 191 -7.49 3.96 9.93
C VAL A 191 -6.06 4.22 10.39
N GLN A 192 -5.10 3.55 9.75
CA GLN A 192 -3.70 3.64 10.11
C GLN A 192 -3.05 4.89 9.53
N ASP A 193 -3.16 5.11 8.24
CA ASP A 193 -2.67 6.33 7.58
C ASP A 193 -3.36 6.55 6.23
N GLN A 194 -4.19 7.59 6.13
CA GLN A 194 -4.79 8.01 4.85
C GLN A 194 -3.80 8.77 3.96
N LYS A 195 -2.76 9.37 4.55
CA LYS A 195 -1.77 10.18 3.80
C LYS A 195 -0.93 9.34 2.84
N ILE A 196 -0.77 8.03 3.09
CA ILE A 196 -0.04 7.12 2.20
C ILE A 196 -0.70 7.09 0.82
N TYR A 197 -2.02 7.05 0.75
CA TYR A 197 -2.74 7.03 -0.53
C TYR A 197 -2.66 8.35 -1.30
N MET A 198 -2.67 9.49 -0.62
CA MET A 198 -2.46 10.79 -1.28
C MET A 198 -1.07 10.87 -1.91
N LYS A 199 -0.04 10.37 -1.22
CA LYS A 199 1.33 10.32 -1.73
C LYS A 199 1.49 9.36 -2.91
N LEU A 200 0.83 8.20 -2.88
CA LEU A 200 0.79 7.26 -4.01
C LEU A 200 0.02 7.82 -5.20
N SER A 201 -1.03 8.61 -4.98
CA SER A 201 -1.74 9.29 -6.06
C SER A 201 -0.89 10.39 -6.72
N GLU A 202 0.00 11.03 -5.99
CA GLU A 202 0.99 11.95 -6.53
C GLU A 202 2.02 11.22 -7.40
N ILE A 203 2.48 10.05 -6.97
CA ILE A 203 3.36 9.17 -7.76
C ILE A 203 2.65 8.72 -9.04
N LYS A 204 1.38 8.31 -8.97
CA LYS A 204 0.59 7.94 -10.16
C LYS A 204 0.41 9.10 -11.16
N LYS A 205 0.37 10.35 -10.70
CA LYS A 205 0.37 11.52 -11.60
C LYS A 205 1.68 11.65 -12.36
N LEU A 206 2.79 11.17 -11.83
CA LEU A 206 4.08 11.14 -12.50
C LEU A 206 4.15 10.05 -13.59
N ASP A 207 3.55 8.89 -13.35
CA ASP A 207 3.44 7.81 -14.34
C ASP A 207 2.58 8.20 -15.54
N SER A 208 1.73 9.22 -15.40
CA SER A 208 0.92 9.77 -16.50
C SER A 208 1.67 10.81 -17.35
N ILE A 209 2.90 11.16 -16.98
CA ILE A 209 3.75 12.03 -17.80
C ILE A 209 4.26 11.20 -18.98
N THR A 210 3.62 11.39 -20.13
CA THR A 210 3.98 10.69 -21.36
C THR A 210 5.40 11.07 -21.82
N PRO A 211 6.12 10.18 -22.50
CA PRO A 211 7.48 10.45 -23.03
C PRO A 211 7.59 11.69 -23.92
N LYS A 212 6.48 12.22 -24.43
CA LYS A 212 6.42 13.49 -25.20
C LYS A 212 6.65 14.75 -24.36
N GLN A 213 6.49 14.67 -23.05
CA GLN A 213 6.73 15.80 -22.12
C GLN A 213 8.17 15.84 -21.60
N ILE A 214 9.01 14.88 -22.01
CA ILE A 214 10.43 14.75 -21.67
C ILE A 214 11.35 15.24 -22.83
N LYS A 215 10.79 16.01 -23.78
CA LYS A 215 11.60 16.63 -24.85
C LYS A 215 12.20 17.95 -24.42
#